data_06f37013de8864039e4d432fb7d5ee29
#
_entry.id   06f37013de8864039e4d432fb7d5ee29
#
_cell.length_a   1.000
_cell.length_b   1.000
_cell.length_c   1.000
_cell.angle_alpha   90.00
_cell.angle_beta   90.00
_cell.angle_gamma   90.00
#
_symmetry.space_group_name_H-M   'P 1'
#
loop_
_entity.id
_entity.type
_entity.pdbx_description
1 polymer ?
#
loop_
_entity_poly.entity_id
_entity_poly.type
_entity_poly.pdbx_seq_one_letter_code
_entity_poly.pdbx_strand_id
1 'polypeptide(L)'
;MLNLQIDKVFRVIYSHLGKELQGRFWRVIGLSVLVAVTEFLLTAAVSLLGVVLASPQTIAQSGVMHRLVALWPSLRPMTEDSRLLLIVLLAGLCVAVLCKSMTLALLTWRQADFSQTVNLEMGRRLFHGFVHAPYLWHVGQRVSDITSTLGWRNSIGVYCFAAVQALGQLAVVLLLVLVVLVVTPLAGAVVLAGTALSAYGIFRFSRRLVNKCSQELTQAQRDSGRVTHAALYGVRELMIYRQQTPFESRYIQYEVRAAHAQALLPICHPLPSWTLEWVGMALLLGAVILLYWQNASVARTVGTLTLLAAVAWRLLPTMNKLMQQLLMMQQQIPQIEPVLHKLDEVAAQPRSDADIARDCPLNSDLRLENVSFRYPSTPEDKPDALRRLNLHIPRGSMVGFVGPSGAGKSTIVGLLTGLFPPTSGKIFVDGRLMDNALREGWIRRIGYVPQSPFLLNASIAENVAFSHWGAVPNHERVRQCCRMAAMDFVDELEQNIETVIGERGVRLSGGQVQRVAIARALYNNPQFILFDEATSALDGAAEQAIQQTINSLRDHMTLVVVAHRLSTVDSCDYVYWIEEGEIRMEGKPGVVLPAYTAYLALKNTGINDATR
;
A
#
# COMPACT_ATOMS: atom_id res chain seq x y z
N MET A 1 -8.52 28.36 -7.56
CA MET A 1 -8.49 26.95 -8.00
C MET A 1 -7.12 26.27 -7.93
N LEU A 2 -6.06 27.00 -7.52
CA LEU A 2 -4.68 26.47 -7.52
C LEU A 2 -4.40 25.36 -6.50
N ASN A 3 -5.09 25.35 -5.37
CA ASN A 3 -4.78 24.49 -4.23
C ASN A 3 -5.75 23.32 -4.01
N LEU A 4 -6.85 23.22 -4.77
CA LEU A 4 -7.92 22.28 -4.43
C LEU A 4 -7.46 20.81 -4.44
N GLN A 5 -6.56 20.40 -5.33
CA GLN A 5 -6.14 19.01 -5.42
C GLN A 5 -5.06 18.66 -4.38
N ILE A 6 -4.01 19.50 -4.26
CA ILE A 6 -2.95 19.34 -3.24
C ILE A 6 -3.55 19.41 -1.84
N ASP A 7 -4.37 20.43 -1.57
CA ASP A 7 -5.02 20.64 -0.27
C ASP A 7 -6.01 19.50 0.07
N LYS A 8 -6.78 19.03 -0.92
CA LYS A 8 -7.68 17.89 -0.75
C LYS A 8 -6.91 16.61 -0.37
N VAL A 9 -5.87 16.29 -1.12
CA VAL A 9 -5.03 15.09 -0.85
C VAL A 9 -4.36 15.22 0.52
N PHE A 10 -3.84 16.41 0.85
CA PHE A 10 -3.23 16.66 2.16
C PHE A 10 -4.23 16.45 3.30
N ARG A 11 -5.44 16.98 3.21
CA ARG A 11 -6.50 16.77 4.23
C ARG A 11 -6.86 15.31 4.40
N VAL A 12 -6.97 14.58 3.30
CA VAL A 12 -7.27 13.14 3.35
C VAL A 12 -6.12 12.38 4.01
N ILE A 13 -4.87 12.63 3.61
CA ILE A 13 -3.71 12.02 4.28
C ILE A 13 -3.72 12.37 5.77
N TYR A 14 -3.89 13.66 6.11
CA TYR A 14 -3.89 14.13 7.49
C TYR A 14 -4.99 13.48 8.35
N SER A 15 -6.19 13.26 7.80
CA SER A 15 -7.27 12.55 8.49
C SER A 15 -6.93 11.08 8.77
N HIS A 16 -6.11 10.45 7.92
CA HIS A 16 -5.63 9.09 8.14
C HIS A 16 -4.44 9.02 9.12
N LEU A 17 -3.80 10.15 9.47
CA LEU A 17 -2.74 10.15 10.47
C LEU A 17 -3.34 10.03 11.88
N GLY A 18 -2.81 9.12 12.69
CA GLY A 18 -3.15 9.05 14.11
C GLY A 18 -2.72 10.32 14.88
N LYS A 19 -3.36 10.58 16.03
CA LYS A 19 -3.10 11.79 16.86
C LYS A 19 -1.61 11.99 17.17
N GLU A 20 -0.87 10.93 17.40
CA GLU A 20 0.57 11.00 17.66
C GLU A 20 1.35 11.54 16.46
N LEU A 21 1.07 11.05 15.24
CA LEU A 21 1.72 11.53 14.01
C LEU A 21 1.31 12.96 13.67
N GLN A 22 0.06 13.34 13.93
CA GLN A 22 -0.38 14.74 13.82
C GLN A 22 0.40 15.65 14.78
N GLY A 23 0.65 15.21 16.02
CA GLY A 23 1.48 15.94 16.98
C GLY A 23 2.94 16.03 16.55
N ARG A 24 3.52 14.97 15.94
CA ARG A 24 4.87 15.00 15.35
C ARG A 24 4.96 15.97 14.18
N PHE A 25 3.95 16.00 13.32
CA PHE A 25 3.86 16.95 12.19
C PHE A 25 3.99 18.42 12.65
N TRP A 26 3.19 18.83 13.65
CA TRP A 26 3.24 20.21 14.17
C TRP A 26 4.57 20.53 14.86
N ARG A 27 5.21 19.57 15.54
CA ARG A 27 6.55 19.76 16.12
C ARG A 27 7.61 20.01 15.06
N VAL A 28 7.55 19.26 13.94
CA VAL A 28 8.48 19.45 12.82
C VAL A 28 8.24 20.78 12.12
N ILE A 29 7.00 21.23 11.96
CA ILE A 29 6.67 22.56 11.45
C ILE A 29 7.20 23.66 12.40
N GLY A 30 6.99 23.54 13.70
CA GLY A 30 7.52 24.48 14.68
C GLY A 30 9.05 24.62 14.59
N LEU A 31 9.76 23.49 14.44
CA LEU A 31 11.21 23.49 14.22
C LEU A 31 11.59 24.13 12.88
N SER A 32 10.79 23.92 11.81
CA SER A 32 11.02 24.55 10.50
C SER A 32 10.88 26.07 10.58
N VAL A 33 9.90 26.58 11.32
CA VAL A 33 9.73 28.01 11.55
C VAL A 33 10.89 28.58 12.37
N LEU A 34 11.35 27.86 13.40
CA LEU A 34 12.51 28.27 14.18
C LEU A 34 13.77 28.41 13.31
N VAL A 35 14.02 27.43 12.42
CA VAL A 35 15.13 27.49 11.46
C VAL A 35 14.96 28.67 10.50
N ALA A 36 13.75 28.96 10.04
CA ALA A 36 13.45 30.11 9.20
C ALA A 36 13.82 31.44 9.90
N VAL A 37 13.52 31.57 11.19
CA VAL A 37 13.90 32.73 12.00
C VAL A 37 15.42 32.84 12.15
N THR A 38 16.12 31.72 12.42
CA THR A 38 17.60 31.76 12.50
C THR A 38 18.24 32.13 11.18
N GLU A 39 17.70 31.65 10.05
CA GLU A 39 18.16 32.07 8.71
C GLU A 39 17.96 33.55 8.45
N PHE A 40 16.83 34.09 8.88
CA PHE A 40 16.56 35.51 8.79
C PHE A 40 17.54 36.34 9.63
N LEU A 41 17.74 35.97 10.88
CA LEU A 41 18.70 36.65 11.78
C LEU A 41 20.13 36.64 11.23
N LEU A 42 20.55 35.53 10.66
CA LEU A 42 21.87 35.40 10.04
C LEU A 42 21.99 36.32 8.82
N THR A 43 20.96 36.45 8.00
CA THR A 43 20.94 37.34 6.83
C THR A 43 21.03 38.81 7.27
N ALA A 44 20.32 39.15 8.32
CA ALA A 44 20.42 40.50 8.93
C ALA A 44 21.81 40.79 9.48
N ALA A 45 22.45 39.81 10.14
CA ALA A 45 23.80 39.92 10.67
C ALA A 45 24.86 40.13 9.55
N VAL A 46 24.74 39.42 8.43
CA VAL A 46 25.61 39.58 7.27
C VAL A 46 25.42 40.97 6.64
N SER A 47 24.19 41.48 6.54
CA SER A 47 23.90 42.82 6.05
C SER A 47 24.50 43.89 6.97
N LEU A 48 24.41 43.70 8.28
CA LEU A 48 25.02 44.59 9.28
C LEU A 48 26.55 44.61 9.15
N LEU A 49 27.17 43.45 8.93
CA LEU A 49 28.62 43.36 8.69
C LEU A 49 29.04 44.17 7.47
N GLY A 50 28.26 44.18 6.38
CA GLY A 50 28.51 45.02 5.21
C GLY A 50 28.49 46.52 5.55
N VAL A 51 27.57 46.97 6.41
CA VAL A 51 27.54 48.37 6.89
C VAL A 51 28.73 48.68 7.79
N VAL A 52 29.17 47.75 8.67
CA VAL A 52 30.35 47.93 9.50
C VAL A 52 31.63 48.09 8.66
N LEU A 53 31.78 47.27 7.61
CA LEU A 53 32.90 47.34 6.69
C LEU A 53 32.95 48.67 5.91
N ALA A 54 31.79 49.22 5.53
CA ALA A 54 31.71 50.47 4.81
C ALA A 54 31.97 51.71 5.70
N SER A 55 31.54 51.69 6.97
CA SER A 55 31.64 52.79 7.91
C SER A 55 31.70 52.32 9.38
N PRO A 56 32.89 51.89 9.88
CA PRO A 56 33.03 51.31 11.23
C PRO A 56 32.62 52.28 12.35
N GLN A 57 32.86 53.56 12.16
CA GLN A 57 32.57 54.62 13.17
C GLN A 57 31.08 54.84 13.42
N THR A 58 30.24 54.63 12.41
CA THR A 58 28.78 54.84 12.51
C THR A 58 28.11 53.84 13.45
N ILE A 59 28.64 52.63 13.56
CA ILE A 59 28.10 51.60 14.45
C ILE A 59 28.62 51.72 15.87
N ALA A 60 29.90 52.07 16.03
CA ALA A 60 30.45 52.34 17.36
C ALA A 60 29.67 53.46 18.10
N GLN A 61 29.14 54.43 17.33
CA GLN A 61 28.32 55.55 17.85
C GLN A 61 26.82 55.27 17.85
N SER A 62 26.37 54.07 17.40
CA SER A 62 24.94 53.75 17.34
C SER A 62 24.33 53.58 18.73
N GLY A 63 23.10 54.03 18.94
CA GLY A 63 22.37 53.86 20.19
C GLY A 63 22.15 52.38 20.59
N VAL A 64 22.23 51.48 19.63
CA VAL A 64 22.17 50.02 19.89
C VAL A 64 23.45 49.52 20.55
N MET A 65 24.62 49.98 20.07
CA MET A 65 25.92 49.63 20.65
C MET A 65 26.05 50.20 22.05
N HIS A 66 25.63 51.43 22.28
CA HIS A 66 25.58 52.04 23.63
C HIS A 66 24.73 51.23 24.60
N ARG A 67 23.56 50.72 24.18
CA ARG A 67 22.69 49.86 25.00
C ARG A 67 23.35 48.48 25.30
N LEU A 68 24.01 47.89 24.30
CA LEU A 68 24.73 46.63 24.45
C LEU A 68 25.92 46.76 25.41
N VAL A 69 26.70 47.85 25.33
CA VAL A 69 27.79 48.16 26.26
C VAL A 69 27.29 48.44 27.67
N ALA A 70 26.11 49.06 27.79
CA ALA A 70 25.46 49.26 29.10
C ALA A 70 25.02 47.95 29.74
N LEU A 71 24.54 46.97 28.95
CA LEU A 71 24.15 45.64 29.42
C LEU A 71 25.37 44.71 29.67
N TRP A 72 26.41 44.84 28.87
CA TRP A 72 27.64 44.05 28.96
C TRP A 72 28.87 44.96 28.88
N PRO A 73 29.41 45.46 30.03
CA PRO A 73 30.56 46.35 30.09
C PRO A 73 31.85 45.79 29.49
N SER A 74 31.97 44.49 29.38
CA SER A 74 33.10 43.81 28.70
C SER A 74 33.20 44.10 27.18
N LEU A 75 32.17 44.72 26.59
CA LEU A 75 32.17 45.10 25.18
C LEU A 75 32.79 46.51 24.94
N ARG A 76 33.16 47.26 25.97
CA ARG A 76 33.80 48.58 25.85
C ARG A 76 35.03 48.63 24.92
N PRO A 77 35.98 47.66 24.99
CA PRO A 77 37.14 47.68 24.10
C PRO A 77 36.79 47.59 22.62
N MET A 78 35.59 47.04 22.28
CA MET A 78 35.13 46.93 20.89
C MET A 78 34.64 48.24 20.30
N THR A 79 34.27 49.21 21.13
CA THR A 79 33.85 50.54 20.66
C THR A 79 35.06 51.46 20.38
N GLU A 80 36.22 51.15 20.97
CA GLU A 80 37.45 51.90 20.84
C GLU A 80 38.38 51.37 19.73
N ASP A 81 38.40 50.05 19.49
CA ASP A 81 39.17 49.42 18.39
C ASP A 81 38.26 48.75 17.34
N SER A 82 38.17 49.43 16.19
CA SER A 82 37.38 48.95 15.03
C SER A 82 37.87 47.58 14.49
N ARG A 83 39.14 47.21 14.67
CA ARG A 83 39.67 45.92 14.23
C ARG A 83 39.20 44.82 15.13
N LEU A 84 39.19 45.04 16.45
CA LEU A 84 38.70 44.06 17.42
C LEU A 84 37.20 43.81 17.22
N LEU A 85 36.41 44.88 16.99
CA LEU A 85 34.98 44.77 16.66
C LEU A 85 34.75 43.88 15.43
N LEU A 86 35.54 44.08 14.38
CA LEU A 86 35.39 43.31 13.14
C LEU A 86 35.74 41.84 13.34
N ILE A 87 36.82 41.53 14.07
CA ILE A 87 37.24 40.14 14.37
C ILE A 87 36.15 39.42 15.17
N VAL A 88 35.62 40.05 16.19
CA VAL A 88 34.57 39.46 17.04
C VAL A 88 33.25 39.25 16.26
N LEU A 89 32.87 40.19 15.42
CA LEU A 89 31.69 40.04 14.54
C LEU A 89 31.89 38.88 13.55
N LEU A 90 33.04 38.74 12.94
CA LEU A 90 33.39 37.64 12.03
C LEU A 90 33.38 36.32 12.77
N ALA A 91 33.99 36.21 13.94
CA ALA A 91 33.99 35.01 14.75
C ALA A 91 32.55 34.62 15.18
N GLY A 92 31.76 35.60 15.63
CA GLY A 92 30.35 35.40 15.98
C GLY A 92 29.50 34.93 14.78
N LEU A 93 29.75 35.50 13.60
CA LEU A 93 29.09 35.06 12.37
C LEU A 93 29.47 33.60 12.01
N CYS A 94 30.75 33.22 12.12
CA CYS A 94 31.16 31.84 11.88
C CYS A 94 30.49 30.85 12.83
N VAL A 95 30.40 31.18 14.12
CA VAL A 95 29.68 30.36 15.11
C VAL A 95 28.19 30.28 14.77
N ALA A 96 27.57 31.41 14.41
CA ALA A 96 26.14 31.45 14.01
C ALA A 96 25.87 30.57 12.77
N VAL A 97 26.77 30.60 11.78
CA VAL A 97 26.66 29.73 10.58
C VAL A 97 26.78 28.25 10.96
N LEU A 98 27.72 27.89 11.84
CA LEU A 98 27.86 26.50 12.33
C LEU A 98 26.60 26.05 13.08
N CYS A 99 26.10 26.85 14.02
CA CYS A 99 24.87 26.55 14.76
C CYS A 99 23.68 26.39 13.81
N LYS A 100 23.54 27.27 12.82
CA LYS A 100 22.51 27.16 11.78
C LYS A 100 22.64 25.85 11.00
N SER A 101 23.85 25.48 10.58
CA SER A 101 24.06 24.26 9.80
C SER A 101 23.70 23.01 10.61
N MET A 102 24.03 22.98 11.89
CA MET A 102 23.65 21.88 12.79
C MET A 102 22.13 21.81 13.00
N THR A 103 21.46 22.95 13.21
CA THR A 103 19.98 22.99 13.36
C THR A 103 19.28 22.59 12.07
N LEU A 104 19.81 22.98 10.91
CA LEU A 104 19.28 22.58 9.61
C LEU A 104 19.45 21.05 9.37
N ALA A 105 20.60 20.49 9.72
CA ALA A 105 20.83 19.04 9.63
C ALA A 105 19.86 18.27 10.53
N LEU A 106 19.66 18.73 11.78
CA LEU A 106 18.70 18.14 12.71
C LEU A 106 17.27 18.23 12.17
N LEU A 107 16.88 19.40 11.62
CA LEU A 107 15.57 19.58 11.01
C LEU A 107 15.37 18.62 9.85
N THR A 108 16.33 18.53 8.92
CA THR A 108 16.23 17.64 7.75
C THR A 108 16.10 16.19 8.18
N TRP A 109 16.87 15.78 9.19
CA TRP A 109 16.75 14.44 9.76
C TRP A 109 15.35 14.19 10.36
N ARG A 110 14.83 15.14 11.15
CA ARG A 110 13.47 15.03 11.75
C ARG A 110 12.36 15.01 10.70
N GLN A 111 12.51 15.77 9.62
CA GLN A 111 11.58 15.76 8.49
C GLN A 111 11.59 14.39 7.77
N ALA A 112 12.78 13.83 7.53
CA ALA A 112 12.94 12.52 6.91
C ALA A 112 12.39 11.40 7.81
N ASP A 113 12.70 11.42 9.11
CA ASP A 113 12.20 10.48 10.10
C ASP A 113 10.66 10.48 10.17
N PHE A 114 10.06 11.67 10.23
CA PHE A 114 8.61 11.82 10.16
C PHE A 114 8.02 11.22 8.89
N SER A 115 8.61 11.52 7.72
CA SER A 115 8.18 11.00 6.42
C SER A 115 8.21 9.47 6.39
N GLN A 116 9.30 8.85 6.87
CA GLN A 116 9.44 7.39 6.91
C GLN A 116 8.48 6.74 7.92
N THR A 117 8.22 7.41 9.05
CA THR A 117 7.23 6.93 10.02
C THR A 117 5.81 6.93 9.43
N VAL A 118 5.45 7.98 8.68
CA VAL A 118 4.17 8.02 7.94
C VAL A 118 4.10 6.90 6.91
N ASN A 119 5.16 6.68 6.13
CA ASN A 119 5.24 5.60 5.15
C ASN A 119 5.06 4.22 5.80
N LEU A 120 5.72 3.98 6.93
CA LEU A 120 5.61 2.74 7.69
C LEU A 120 4.17 2.52 8.19
N GLU A 121 3.56 3.53 8.77
CA GLU A 121 2.19 3.43 9.30
C GLU A 121 1.16 3.20 8.19
N MET A 122 1.29 3.88 7.05
CA MET A 122 0.42 3.65 5.90
C MET A 122 0.61 2.23 5.33
N GLY A 123 1.86 1.77 5.25
CA GLY A 123 2.17 0.40 4.83
C GLY A 123 1.58 -0.65 5.77
N ARG A 124 1.70 -0.43 7.08
CA ARG A 124 1.11 -1.30 8.11
C ARG A 124 -0.41 -1.39 7.96
N ARG A 125 -1.08 -0.25 7.80
CA ARG A 125 -2.55 -0.19 7.63
C ARG A 125 -3.02 -0.86 6.35
N LEU A 126 -2.34 -0.59 5.22
CA LEU A 126 -2.64 -1.24 3.95
C LEU A 126 -2.47 -2.75 4.05
N PHE A 127 -1.32 -3.21 4.54
CA PHE A 127 -1.03 -4.63 4.64
C PHE A 127 -1.99 -5.34 5.61
N HIS A 128 -2.21 -4.75 6.79
CA HIS A 128 -3.19 -5.24 7.74
C HIS A 128 -4.59 -5.31 7.10
N GLY A 129 -4.99 -4.24 6.43
CA GLY A 129 -6.26 -4.20 5.76
C GLY A 129 -6.41 -5.26 4.67
N PHE A 130 -5.40 -5.46 3.83
CA PHE A 130 -5.41 -6.50 2.80
C PHE A 130 -5.50 -7.90 3.39
N VAL A 131 -4.72 -8.21 4.43
CA VAL A 131 -4.72 -9.56 5.02
C VAL A 131 -6.01 -9.86 5.77
N HIS A 132 -6.66 -8.86 6.38
CA HIS A 132 -7.90 -9.03 7.16
C HIS A 132 -9.17 -8.73 6.36
N ALA A 133 -9.05 -8.37 5.08
CA ALA A 133 -10.22 -8.20 4.22
C ALA A 133 -10.94 -9.54 4.02
N PRO A 134 -12.28 -9.56 3.92
CA PRO A 134 -13.04 -10.77 3.64
C PRO A 134 -12.55 -11.45 2.36
N TYR A 135 -12.58 -12.78 2.31
CA TYR A 135 -12.11 -13.53 1.14
C TYR A 135 -12.86 -13.13 -0.15
N LEU A 136 -14.14 -12.80 -0.03
CA LEU A 136 -14.96 -12.32 -1.14
C LEU A 136 -14.42 -11.03 -1.77
N TRP A 137 -13.79 -10.15 -0.98
CA TRP A 137 -13.12 -8.97 -1.50
C TRP A 137 -11.92 -9.37 -2.38
N HIS A 138 -11.11 -10.37 -1.94
CA HIS A 138 -9.95 -10.83 -2.69
C HIS A 138 -10.32 -11.47 -4.04
N VAL A 139 -11.44 -12.18 -4.13
CA VAL A 139 -11.93 -12.78 -5.39
C VAL A 139 -12.13 -11.74 -6.49
N GLY A 140 -12.51 -10.51 -6.11
CA GLY A 140 -12.69 -9.39 -7.04
C GLY A 140 -11.42 -8.60 -7.36
N GLN A 141 -10.27 -8.89 -6.72
CA GLN A 141 -9.05 -8.10 -6.85
C GLN A 141 -7.99 -8.77 -7.73
N ARG A 142 -7.18 -7.94 -8.38
CA ARG A 142 -5.97 -8.42 -9.06
C ARG A 142 -4.77 -8.30 -8.13
N VAL A 143 -4.02 -9.37 -7.96
CA VAL A 143 -2.81 -9.39 -7.12
C VAL A 143 -1.79 -8.33 -7.55
N SER A 144 -1.63 -8.12 -8.87
CA SER A 144 -0.76 -7.06 -9.40
C SER A 144 -1.17 -5.65 -8.96
N ASP A 145 -2.47 -5.37 -8.83
CA ASP A 145 -2.95 -4.05 -8.41
C ASP A 145 -2.74 -3.86 -6.89
N ILE A 146 -2.92 -4.92 -6.08
CA ILE A 146 -2.61 -4.93 -4.64
C ILE A 146 -1.13 -4.69 -4.40
N THR A 147 -0.24 -5.42 -5.09
CA THR A 147 1.22 -5.30 -4.93
C THR A 147 1.73 -3.94 -5.38
N SER A 148 1.22 -3.41 -6.51
CA SER A 148 1.55 -2.06 -6.98
C SER A 148 1.11 -0.99 -5.98
N THR A 149 -0.10 -1.10 -5.43
CA THR A 149 -0.61 -0.16 -4.43
C THR A 149 0.23 -0.17 -3.16
N LEU A 150 0.66 -1.36 -2.70
CA LEU A 150 1.54 -1.49 -1.55
C LEU A 150 2.92 -0.87 -1.82
N GLY A 151 3.44 -0.98 -3.04
CA GLY A 151 4.69 -0.31 -3.47
C GLY A 151 4.55 1.22 -3.48
N TRP A 152 3.44 1.74 -3.99
CA TRP A 152 3.20 3.19 -4.10
C TRP A 152 2.96 3.91 -2.76
N ARG A 153 2.79 3.19 -1.65
CA ARG A 153 2.70 3.82 -0.30
C ARG A 153 3.83 4.80 -0.02
N ASN A 154 5.03 4.54 -0.59
CA ASN A 154 6.20 5.39 -0.40
C ASN A 154 5.96 6.83 -0.92
N SER A 155 5.09 7.01 -1.91
CA SER A 155 4.72 8.32 -2.44
C SER A 155 4.03 9.20 -1.39
N ILE A 156 3.33 8.61 -0.41
CA ILE A 156 2.73 9.35 0.71
C ILE A 156 3.83 9.95 1.60
N GLY A 157 4.88 9.18 1.92
CA GLY A 157 6.02 9.67 2.68
C GLY A 157 6.73 10.83 1.97
N VAL A 158 7.04 10.66 0.67
CA VAL A 158 7.67 11.71 -0.16
C VAL A 158 6.80 12.97 -0.21
N TYR A 159 5.48 12.80 -0.37
CA TYR A 159 4.53 13.92 -0.34
C TYR A 159 4.54 14.67 0.99
N CYS A 160 4.50 13.96 2.12
CA CYS A 160 4.56 14.55 3.45
C CYS A 160 5.88 15.29 3.70
N PHE A 161 7.01 14.72 3.26
CA PHE A 161 8.32 15.37 3.33
C PHE A 161 8.32 16.70 2.56
N ALA A 162 7.85 16.66 1.31
CA ALA A 162 7.75 17.86 0.48
C ALA A 162 6.78 18.91 1.07
N ALA A 163 5.66 18.47 1.67
CA ALA A 163 4.70 19.36 2.31
C ALA A 163 5.30 20.11 3.51
N VAL A 164 6.01 19.42 4.39
CA VAL A 164 6.68 20.03 5.54
C VAL A 164 7.77 21.00 5.08
N GLN A 165 8.56 20.63 4.08
CA GLN A 165 9.55 21.52 3.49
C GLN A 165 8.92 22.75 2.84
N ALA A 166 7.83 22.59 2.08
CA ALA A 166 7.12 23.70 1.47
C ALA A 166 6.61 24.69 2.51
N LEU A 167 6.05 24.22 3.62
CA LEU A 167 5.59 25.07 4.72
C LEU A 167 6.74 25.84 5.38
N GLY A 168 7.89 25.19 5.59
CA GLY A 168 9.10 25.84 6.09
C GLY A 168 9.60 26.95 5.14
N GLN A 169 9.69 26.66 3.83
CA GLN A 169 10.10 27.67 2.83
C GLN A 169 9.09 28.82 2.71
N LEU A 170 7.80 28.52 2.82
CA LEU A 170 6.74 29.54 2.84
C LEU A 170 6.93 30.52 4.01
N ALA A 171 7.25 30.02 5.20
CA ALA A 171 7.54 30.86 6.36
C ALA A 171 8.72 31.82 6.10
N VAL A 172 9.80 31.31 5.47
CA VAL A 172 10.95 32.16 5.09
C VAL A 172 10.54 33.24 4.07
N VAL A 173 9.78 32.87 3.04
CA VAL A 173 9.29 33.81 2.02
C VAL A 173 8.46 34.91 2.66
N LEU A 174 7.52 34.56 3.55
CA LEU A 174 6.66 35.54 4.23
C LEU A 174 7.48 36.52 5.10
N LEU A 175 8.50 36.04 5.82
CA LEU A 175 9.40 36.89 6.60
C LEU A 175 10.18 37.87 5.69
N LEU A 176 10.73 37.36 4.58
CA LEU A 176 11.47 38.22 3.63
C LEU A 176 10.56 39.25 2.96
N VAL A 177 9.35 38.87 2.57
CA VAL A 177 8.34 39.78 2.01
C VAL A 177 8.01 40.89 3.01
N LEU A 178 7.79 40.54 4.28
CA LEU A 178 7.51 41.53 5.33
C LEU A 178 8.63 42.57 5.44
N VAL A 179 9.90 42.14 5.44
CA VAL A 179 11.05 43.05 5.53
C VAL A 179 11.12 43.98 4.34
N VAL A 180 10.95 43.46 3.12
CA VAL A 180 10.97 44.28 1.90
C VAL A 180 9.89 45.36 1.94
N LEU A 181 8.68 45.03 2.38
CA LEU A 181 7.57 45.94 2.49
C LEU A 181 7.80 47.04 3.56
N VAL A 182 8.49 46.69 4.66
CA VAL A 182 8.82 47.66 5.72
C VAL A 182 9.93 48.63 5.28
N VAL A 183 10.96 48.13 4.58
CA VAL A 183 12.14 48.95 4.22
C VAL A 183 11.91 49.75 2.95
N THR A 184 11.25 49.18 1.94
CA THR A 184 11.00 49.81 0.64
C THR A 184 9.56 49.56 0.18
N PRO A 185 8.55 50.27 0.74
CA PRO A 185 7.15 49.90 0.55
C PRO A 185 6.70 49.94 -0.92
N LEU A 186 7.03 50.98 -1.65
CA LEU A 186 6.56 51.15 -3.02
C LEU A 186 7.38 50.31 -4.03
N ALA A 187 8.71 50.46 -4.01
CA ALA A 187 9.58 49.71 -4.92
C ALA A 187 9.54 48.19 -4.63
N GLY A 188 9.50 47.85 -3.35
CA GLY A 188 9.38 46.45 -2.91
C GLY A 188 8.05 45.84 -3.34
N ALA A 189 6.93 46.54 -3.22
CA ALA A 189 5.62 46.05 -3.66
C ALA A 189 5.57 45.76 -5.16
N VAL A 190 6.15 46.61 -6.00
CA VAL A 190 6.21 46.39 -7.46
C VAL A 190 7.05 45.18 -7.81
N VAL A 191 8.25 45.03 -7.22
CA VAL A 191 9.12 43.87 -7.45
C VAL A 191 8.48 42.60 -6.96
N LEU A 192 7.88 42.61 -5.77
CA LEU A 192 7.19 41.45 -5.20
C LEU A 192 5.96 41.04 -6.05
N ALA A 193 5.17 42.00 -6.52
CA ALA A 193 4.03 41.72 -7.39
C ALA A 193 4.48 41.11 -8.73
N GLY A 194 5.53 41.66 -9.35
CA GLY A 194 6.11 41.13 -10.59
C GLY A 194 6.67 39.70 -10.42
N THR A 195 7.42 39.48 -9.34
CA THR A 195 7.95 38.13 -9.04
C THR A 195 6.85 37.12 -8.71
N ALA A 196 5.83 37.51 -7.95
CA ALA A 196 4.70 36.65 -7.61
C ALA A 196 3.86 36.29 -8.84
N LEU A 197 3.58 37.23 -9.72
CA LEU A 197 2.83 37.00 -10.96
C LEU A 197 3.60 36.07 -11.91
N SER A 198 4.90 36.32 -12.08
CA SER A 198 5.78 35.45 -12.89
C SER A 198 5.88 34.05 -12.30
N ALA A 199 6.12 33.95 -10.99
CA ALA A 199 6.16 32.69 -10.27
C ALA A 199 4.86 31.89 -10.44
N TYR A 200 3.71 32.55 -10.34
CA TYR A 200 2.41 31.91 -10.54
C TYR A 200 2.23 31.37 -11.96
N GLY A 201 2.57 32.15 -12.99
CA GLY A 201 2.47 31.74 -14.40
C GLY A 201 3.36 30.52 -14.70
N ILE A 202 4.62 30.60 -14.25
CA ILE A 202 5.63 29.52 -14.42
C ILE A 202 5.19 28.26 -13.68
N PHE A 203 4.75 28.40 -12.42
CA PHE A 203 4.26 27.26 -11.64
C PHE A 203 3.05 26.58 -12.30
N ARG A 204 2.11 27.37 -12.81
CA ARG A 204 0.92 26.85 -13.50
C ARG A 204 1.29 26.04 -14.76
N PHE A 205 2.30 26.51 -15.50
CA PHE A 205 2.83 25.80 -16.68
C PHE A 205 3.55 24.51 -16.27
N SER A 206 4.54 24.61 -15.38
CA SER A 206 5.33 23.46 -14.89
C SER A 206 4.44 22.40 -14.25
N ARG A 207 3.44 22.80 -13.46
CA ARG A 207 2.46 21.88 -12.85
C ARG A 207 1.70 21.05 -13.89
N ARG A 208 1.30 21.66 -15.01
CA ARG A 208 0.59 20.92 -16.08
C ARG A 208 1.49 19.85 -16.68
N LEU A 209 2.75 20.19 -16.92
CA LEU A 209 3.72 19.28 -17.49
C LEU A 209 4.06 18.13 -16.53
N VAL A 210 4.36 18.45 -15.27
CA VAL A 210 4.62 17.45 -14.20
C VAL A 210 3.43 16.52 -14.05
N ASN A 211 2.19 17.04 -14.03
CA ASN A 211 1.01 16.22 -13.88
C ASN A 211 0.85 15.22 -15.05
N LYS A 212 1.05 15.69 -16.29
CA LYS A 212 1.00 14.82 -17.48
C LYS A 212 2.06 13.71 -17.41
N CYS A 213 3.31 14.08 -17.15
CA CYS A 213 4.41 13.10 -17.04
C CYS A 213 4.17 12.10 -15.90
N SER A 214 3.69 12.58 -14.75
CA SER A 214 3.45 11.72 -13.59
C SER A 214 2.29 10.75 -13.80
N GLN A 215 1.20 11.18 -14.46
CA GLN A 215 0.09 10.29 -14.83
C GLN A 215 0.57 9.23 -15.81
N GLU A 216 1.33 9.61 -16.83
CA GLU A 216 1.86 8.68 -17.83
C GLU A 216 2.82 7.67 -17.20
N LEU A 217 3.73 8.14 -16.33
CA LEU A 217 4.63 7.28 -15.56
C LEU A 217 3.87 6.26 -14.71
N THR A 218 2.88 6.72 -13.94
CA THR A 218 2.08 5.85 -13.06
C THR A 218 1.30 4.81 -13.86
N GLN A 219 0.71 5.21 -15.00
CA GLN A 219 -0.02 4.29 -15.87
C GLN A 219 0.93 3.25 -16.51
N ALA A 220 2.07 3.69 -17.04
CA ALA A 220 3.06 2.81 -17.64
C ALA A 220 3.62 1.80 -16.61
N GLN A 221 3.91 2.23 -15.41
CA GLN A 221 4.35 1.34 -14.31
C GLN A 221 3.27 0.31 -13.91
N ARG A 222 1.99 0.70 -13.92
CA ARG A 222 0.88 -0.22 -13.68
C ARG A 222 0.78 -1.28 -14.75
N ASP A 223 0.86 -0.87 -16.01
CA ASP A 223 0.74 -1.78 -17.16
C ASP A 223 1.95 -2.71 -17.25
N SER A 224 3.17 -2.20 -17.02
CA SER A 224 4.40 -2.98 -16.90
C SER A 224 4.30 -4.02 -15.78
N GLY A 225 3.84 -3.61 -14.59
CA GLY A 225 3.63 -4.51 -13.46
C GLY A 225 2.66 -5.65 -13.76
N ARG A 226 1.59 -5.39 -14.51
CA ARG A 226 0.64 -6.43 -14.97
C ARG A 226 1.29 -7.43 -15.90
N VAL A 227 2.07 -6.96 -16.88
CA VAL A 227 2.78 -7.84 -17.82
C VAL A 227 3.83 -8.68 -17.08
N THR A 228 4.59 -8.06 -16.18
CA THR A 228 5.59 -8.76 -15.35
C THR A 228 4.94 -9.87 -14.52
N HIS A 229 3.84 -9.55 -13.83
CA HIS A 229 3.12 -10.56 -13.03
C HIS A 229 2.61 -11.70 -13.91
N ALA A 230 1.99 -11.39 -15.06
CA ALA A 230 1.48 -12.41 -15.98
C ALA A 230 2.61 -13.28 -16.56
N ALA A 231 3.75 -12.68 -16.91
CA ALA A 231 4.91 -13.39 -17.45
C ALA A 231 5.55 -14.34 -16.43
N LEU A 232 5.75 -13.87 -15.19
CA LEU A 232 6.41 -14.68 -14.15
C LEU A 232 5.47 -15.76 -13.60
N TYR A 233 4.18 -15.51 -13.54
CA TYR A 233 3.19 -16.48 -13.11
C TYR A 233 2.97 -17.59 -14.13
N GLY A 234 2.92 -17.20 -15.43
CA GLY A 234 2.73 -18.11 -16.58
C GLY A 234 4.02 -18.45 -17.31
N VAL A 235 5.18 -18.51 -16.64
CA VAL A 235 6.49 -18.70 -17.28
C VAL A 235 6.58 -20.04 -18.05
N ARG A 236 5.95 -21.10 -17.54
CA ARG A 236 5.91 -22.40 -18.21
C ARG A 236 5.20 -22.31 -19.55
N GLU A 237 4.03 -21.69 -19.57
CA GLU A 237 3.24 -21.49 -20.78
C GLU A 237 3.98 -20.61 -21.78
N LEU A 238 4.62 -19.53 -21.33
CA LEU A 238 5.45 -18.67 -22.15
C LEU A 238 6.58 -19.46 -22.84
N MET A 239 7.24 -20.36 -22.11
CA MET A 239 8.31 -21.20 -22.66
C MET A 239 7.77 -22.23 -23.65
N ILE A 240 6.67 -22.94 -23.33
CA ILE A 240 6.07 -23.96 -24.17
C ILE A 240 5.56 -23.35 -25.49
N TYR A 241 4.83 -22.24 -25.41
CA TYR A 241 4.24 -21.57 -26.56
C TYR A 241 5.19 -20.57 -27.24
N ARG A 242 6.44 -20.47 -26.77
CA ARG A 242 7.48 -19.57 -27.30
C ARG A 242 7.03 -18.11 -27.41
N GLN A 243 6.31 -17.63 -26.37
CA GLN A 243 5.77 -16.27 -26.32
C GLN A 243 6.65 -15.29 -25.53
N GLN A 244 7.91 -15.63 -25.24
CA GLN A 244 8.82 -14.77 -24.48
C GLN A 244 9.02 -13.41 -25.18
N THR A 245 9.35 -13.42 -26.48
CA THR A 245 9.63 -12.19 -27.25
C THR A 245 8.42 -11.24 -27.34
N PRO A 246 7.17 -11.67 -27.62
CA PRO A 246 6.00 -10.81 -27.53
C PRO A 246 5.76 -10.17 -26.17
N PHE A 247 5.95 -10.94 -25.08
CA PHE A 247 5.81 -10.41 -23.72
C PHE A 247 6.92 -9.42 -23.38
N GLU A 248 8.17 -9.73 -23.73
CA GLU A 248 9.33 -8.84 -23.58
C GLU A 248 9.11 -7.53 -24.36
N SER A 249 8.69 -7.61 -25.61
CA SER A 249 8.41 -6.42 -26.43
C SER A 249 7.33 -5.54 -25.81
N ARG A 250 6.29 -6.14 -25.24
CA ARG A 250 5.22 -5.41 -24.58
C ARG A 250 5.68 -4.77 -23.27
N TYR A 251 6.47 -5.48 -22.47
CA TYR A 251 7.12 -4.94 -21.27
C TYR A 251 8.00 -3.74 -21.63
N ILE A 252 8.90 -3.89 -22.62
CA ILE A 252 9.80 -2.82 -23.09
C ILE A 252 8.99 -1.60 -23.56
N GLN A 253 7.89 -1.80 -24.28
CA GLN A 253 7.02 -0.70 -24.74
C GLN A 253 6.52 0.15 -23.55
N TYR A 254 6.09 -0.48 -22.45
CA TYR A 254 5.65 0.24 -21.25
C TYR A 254 6.82 0.88 -20.52
N GLU A 255 7.96 0.19 -20.40
CA GLU A 255 9.17 0.73 -19.76
C GLU A 255 9.75 1.92 -20.53
N VAL A 256 9.74 1.91 -21.86
CA VAL A 256 10.16 3.06 -22.69
C VAL A 256 9.25 4.27 -22.41
N ARG A 257 7.93 4.07 -22.32
CA ARG A 257 6.99 5.16 -21.95
C ARG A 257 7.27 5.69 -20.55
N ALA A 258 7.50 4.80 -19.60
CA ALA A 258 7.87 5.18 -18.23
C ALA A 258 9.19 5.95 -18.20
N ALA A 259 10.22 5.46 -18.92
CA ALA A 259 11.53 6.09 -18.98
C ALA A 259 11.47 7.50 -19.63
N HIS A 260 10.72 7.68 -20.72
CA HIS A 260 10.50 9.00 -21.31
C HIS A 260 9.81 9.97 -20.35
N ALA A 261 8.75 9.54 -19.69
CA ALA A 261 8.05 10.36 -18.71
C ALA A 261 8.97 10.71 -17.52
N GLN A 262 9.75 9.75 -17.04
CA GLN A 262 10.69 9.93 -15.94
C GLN A 262 11.86 10.83 -16.32
N ALA A 263 12.37 10.77 -17.55
CA ALA A 263 13.46 11.61 -18.05
C ALA A 263 13.08 13.10 -18.16
N LEU A 264 11.79 13.40 -18.33
CA LEU A 264 11.30 14.79 -18.38
C LEU A 264 11.16 15.43 -16.99
N LEU A 265 10.94 14.65 -15.93
CA LEU A 265 10.73 15.18 -14.59
C LEU A 265 11.91 16.00 -14.04
N PRO A 266 13.19 15.58 -14.19
CA PRO A 266 14.36 16.37 -13.78
C PRO A 266 14.48 17.72 -14.50
N ILE A 267 13.87 17.88 -15.68
CA ILE A 267 13.80 19.16 -16.39
C ILE A 267 12.64 20.01 -15.86
N CYS A 268 11.49 19.37 -15.61
CA CYS A 268 10.28 20.06 -15.15
C CYS A 268 10.44 20.69 -13.76
N HIS A 269 11.19 20.05 -12.86
CA HIS A 269 11.38 20.53 -11.49
C HIS A 269 12.21 21.82 -11.39
N PRO A 270 13.38 21.96 -12.05
CA PRO A 270 14.16 23.18 -12.00
C PRO A 270 13.69 24.26 -13.01
N LEU A 271 12.78 23.94 -13.92
CA LEU A 271 12.26 24.91 -14.90
C LEU A 271 11.80 26.23 -14.26
N PRO A 272 11.08 26.24 -13.11
CA PRO A 272 10.75 27.47 -12.41
C PRO A 272 11.98 28.26 -11.96
N SER A 273 13.07 27.61 -11.51
CA SER A 273 14.27 28.33 -11.08
C SER A 273 14.96 29.04 -12.23
N TRP A 274 15.17 28.36 -13.35
CA TRP A 274 15.81 28.97 -14.53
C TRP A 274 15.03 30.17 -15.05
N THR A 275 13.72 30.05 -15.12
CA THR A 275 12.87 31.17 -15.61
C THR A 275 12.78 32.33 -14.61
N LEU A 276 12.73 32.05 -13.29
CA LEU A 276 12.74 33.10 -12.27
C LEU A 276 14.08 33.85 -12.18
N GLU A 277 15.20 33.19 -12.44
CA GLU A 277 16.51 33.84 -12.52
C GLU A 277 16.53 34.90 -13.66
N TRP A 278 15.99 34.52 -14.84
CA TRP A 278 15.84 35.47 -15.96
C TRP A 278 14.93 36.63 -15.62
N VAL A 279 13.77 36.35 -15.01
CA VAL A 279 12.82 37.39 -14.59
C VAL A 279 13.44 38.29 -13.52
N GLY A 280 14.15 37.73 -12.54
CA GLY A 280 14.83 38.47 -11.50
C GLY A 280 15.89 39.41 -12.07
N MET A 281 16.70 38.96 -13.04
CA MET A 281 17.68 39.79 -13.73
C MET A 281 17.01 40.91 -14.54
N ALA A 282 15.94 40.59 -15.26
CA ALA A 282 15.20 41.58 -16.04
C ALA A 282 14.56 42.67 -15.14
N LEU A 283 14.04 42.31 -13.97
CA LEU A 283 13.48 43.25 -12.99
C LEU A 283 14.57 44.12 -12.37
N LEU A 284 15.76 43.57 -12.07
CA LEU A 284 16.89 44.37 -11.59
C LEU A 284 17.37 45.39 -12.65
N LEU A 285 17.53 44.96 -13.90
CA LEU A 285 17.89 45.85 -15.01
C LEU A 285 16.83 46.96 -15.21
N GLY A 286 15.53 46.57 -15.17
CA GLY A 286 14.43 47.53 -15.24
C GLY A 286 14.46 48.56 -14.10
N ALA A 287 14.77 48.14 -12.88
CA ALA A 287 14.92 49.02 -11.73
C ALA A 287 16.11 50.02 -11.92
N VAL A 288 17.24 49.55 -12.47
CA VAL A 288 18.38 50.43 -12.81
C VAL A 288 17.96 51.50 -13.81
N ILE A 289 17.30 51.10 -14.90
CA ILE A 289 16.82 52.01 -15.95
C ILE A 289 15.84 53.03 -15.38
N LEU A 290 14.90 52.60 -14.53
CA LEU A 290 13.91 53.48 -13.90
C LEU A 290 14.56 54.52 -12.98
N LEU A 291 15.52 54.12 -12.16
CA LEU A 291 16.27 55.00 -11.26
C LEU A 291 17.12 56.00 -12.04
N TYR A 292 17.72 55.61 -13.16
CA TYR A 292 18.45 56.49 -14.06
C TYR A 292 17.53 57.56 -14.66
N TRP A 293 16.33 57.20 -15.12
CA TRP A 293 15.36 58.14 -15.67
C TRP A 293 14.82 59.15 -14.62
N GLN A 294 14.76 58.74 -13.36
CA GLN A 294 14.31 59.61 -12.26
C GLN A 294 15.39 60.60 -11.79
N ASN A 295 16.56 60.65 -12.44
CA ASN A 295 17.71 61.47 -12.04
C ASN A 295 18.06 61.36 -10.55
N ALA A 296 17.92 60.16 -9.98
CA ALA A 296 18.20 59.89 -8.58
C ALA A 296 19.71 60.11 -8.29
N SER A 297 20.02 60.66 -7.10
CA SER A 297 21.43 60.80 -6.69
C SER A 297 22.14 59.46 -6.69
N VAL A 298 23.44 59.46 -7.06
CA VAL A 298 24.27 58.24 -7.14
C VAL A 298 24.20 57.43 -5.83
N ALA A 299 24.26 58.11 -4.68
CA ALA A 299 24.18 57.46 -3.36
C ALA A 299 22.84 56.73 -3.16
N ARG A 300 21.72 57.33 -3.57
CA ARG A 300 20.38 56.73 -3.47
C ARG A 300 20.23 55.56 -4.43
N THR A 301 20.76 55.69 -5.64
CA THR A 301 20.74 54.61 -6.65
C THR A 301 21.55 53.40 -6.18
N VAL A 302 22.77 53.60 -5.70
CA VAL A 302 23.63 52.51 -5.18
C VAL A 302 23.00 51.84 -3.96
N GLY A 303 22.46 52.62 -3.01
CA GLY A 303 21.80 52.07 -1.82
C GLY A 303 20.57 51.19 -2.16
N THR A 304 19.72 51.69 -3.08
CA THR A 304 18.52 50.96 -3.51
C THR A 304 18.88 49.68 -4.28
N LEU A 305 19.88 49.75 -5.17
CA LEU A 305 20.35 48.59 -5.93
C LEU A 305 20.98 47.54 -5.03
N THR A 306 21.80 47.93 -4.07
CA THR A 306 22.40 47.02 -3.10
C THR A 306 21.34 46.27 -2.30
N LEU A 307 20.31 46.98 -1.85
CA LEU A 307 19.21 46.38 -1.12
C LEU A 307 18.40 45.43 -2.00
N LEU A 308 18.03 45.85 -3.21
CA LEU A 308 17.29 44.98 -4.15
C LEU A 308 18.10 43.73 -4.53
N ALA A 309 19.40 43.88 -4.75
CA ALA A 309 20.28 42.73 -5.02
C ALA A 309 20.38 41.75 -3.83
N ALA A 310 20.51 42.29 -2.61
CA ALA A 310 20.55 41.47 -1.39
C ALA A 310 19.24 40.70 -1.17
N VAL A 311 18.11 41.34 -1.42
CA VAL A 311 16.80 40.68 -1.32
C VAL A 311 16.63 39.65 -2.42
N ALA A 312 16.95 39.97 -3.68
CA ALA A 312 16.84 39.04 -4.79
C ALA A 312 17.71 37.80 -4.57
N TRP A 313 18.94 37.99 -4.09
CA TRP A 313 19.88 36.90 -3.75
C TRP A 313 19.29 35.88 -2.77
N ARG A 314 18.40 36.32 -1.88
CA ARG A 314 17.80 35.44 -0.86
C ARG A 314 16.39 34.95 -1.24
N LEU A 315 15.57 35.80 -1.80
CA LEU A 315 14.17 35.52 -2.12
C LEU A 315 14.04 34.51 -3.27
N LEU A 316 14.82 34.70 -4.36
CA LEU A 316 14.71 33.83 -5.54
C LEU A 316 15.04 32.37 -5.24
N PRO A 317 16.15 32.00 -4.55
CA PRO A 317 16.41 30.60 -4.20
C PRO A 317 15.36 29.98 -3.27
N THR A 318 14.81 30.80 -2.35
CA THR A 318 13.78 30.32 -1.43
C THR A 318 12.46 30.05 -2.16
N MET A 319 12.05 30.94 -3.07
CA MET A 319 10.88 30.73 -3.93
C MET A 319 11.06 29.51 -4.85
N ASN A 320 12.25 29.33 -5.41
CA ASN A 320 12.58 28.17 -6.23
C ASN A 320 12.41 26.88 -5.45
N LYS A 321 12.94 26.79 -4.23
CA LYS A 321 12.78 25.63 -3.34
C LYS A 321 11.30 25.38 -3.04
N LEU A 322 10.54 26.42 -2.70
CA LEU A 322 9.11 26.30 -2.45
C LEU A 322 8.37 25.71 -3.67
N MET A 323 8.63 26.24 -4.87
CA MET A 323 8.00 25.71 -6.09
C MET A 323 8.39 24.26 -6.37
N GLN A 324 9.68 23.90 -6.20
CA GLN A 324 10.14 22.53 -6.37
C GLN A 324 9.41 21.57 -5.43
N GLN A 325 9.20 21.94 -4.16
CA GLN A 325 8.45 21.11 -3.21
C GLN A 325 6.98 20.97 -3.62
N LEU A 326 6.35 22.04 -4.07
CA LEU A 326 4.96 21.99 -4.56
C LEU A 326 4.83 21.11 -5.82
N LEU A 327 5.81 21.16 -6.75
CA LEU A 327 5.84 20.29 -7.93
C LEU A 327 6.10 18.84 -7.54
N MET A 328 6.97 18.58 -6.55
CA MET A 328 7.20 17.25 -6.01
C MET A 328 5.93 16.66 -5.38
N MET A 329 5.19 17.47 -4.62
CA MET A 329 3.87 17.05 -4.11
C MET A 329 2.92 16.69 -5.26
N GLN A 330 2.85 17.53 -6.30
CA GLN A 330 2.00 17.30 -7.47
C GLN A 330 2.37 16.01 -8.21
N GLN A 331 3.65 15.68 -8.31
CA GLN A 331 4.16 14.47 -8.94
C GLN A 331 3.66 13.20 -8.26
N GLN A 332 3.51 13.21 -6.93
CA GLN A 332 3.13 12.02 -6.18
C GLN A 332 1.62 11.70 -6.23
N ILE A 333 0.78 12.69 -6.56
CA ILE A 333 -0.69 12.55 -6.50
C ILE A 333 -1.23 11.33 -7.27
N PRO A 334 -0.82 11.05 -8.53
CA PRO A 334 -1.36 9.91 -9.28
C PRO A 334 -1.08 8.54 -8.65
N GLN A 335 -0.01 8.42 -7.85
CA GLN A 335 0.30 7.19 -7.10
C GLN A 335 -0.42 7.15 -5.75
N ILE A 336 -0.67 8.31 -5.14
CA ILE A 336 -1.33 8.41 -3.82
C ILE A 336 -2.83 8.12 -3.94
N GLU A 337 -3.51 8.61 -4.97
CA GLU A 337 -4.96 8.43 -5.13
C GLU A 337 -5.40 6.96 -5.07
N PRO A 338 -4.76 6.00 -5.81
CA PRO A 338 -5.09 4.58 -5.68
C PRO A 338 -4.81 4.01 -4.28
N VAL A 339 -3.76 4.49 -3.60
CA VAL A 339 -3.42 4.05 -2.25
C VAL A 339 -4.50 4.46 -1.26
N LEU A 340 -4.94 5.73 -1.29
CA LEU A 340 -6.00 6.24 -0.41
C LEU A 340 -7.33 5.55 -0.71
N HIS A 341 -7.67 5.37 -1.99
CA HIS A 341 -8.89 4.64 -2.38
C HIS A 341 -8.89 3.21 -1.81
N LYS A 342 -7.76 2.51 -1.88
CA LYS A 342 -7.66 1.15 -1.32
C LYS A 342 -7.70 1.14 0.21
N LEU A 343 -7.15 2.15 0.88
CA LEU A 343 -7.27 2.30 2.33
C LEU A 343 -8.74 2.48 2.76
N ASP A 344 -9.48 3.34 2.05
CA ASP A 344 -10.91 3.57 2.33
C ASP A 344 -11.75 2.33 2.00
N GLU A 345 -11.47 1.68 0.85
CA GLU A 345 -12.15 0.46 0.42
C GLU A 345 -12.02 -0.66 1.46
N VAL A 346 -10.80 -0.88 1.95
CA VAL A 346 -10.54 -1.91 2.95
C VAL A 346 -11.06 -1.52 4.34
N ALA A 347 -11.01 -0.23 4.69
CA ALA A 347 -11.56 0.26 5.96
C ALA A 347 -13.09 0.12 6.03
N ALA A 348 -13.76 0.16 4.87
CA ALA A 348 -15.21 -0.03 4.76
C ALA A 348 -15.64 -1.51 4.84
N GLN A 349 -14.70 -2.47 4.70
CA GLN A 349 -15.03 -3.88 4.82
C GLN A 349 -15.33 -4.27 6.27
N PRO A 350 -16.29 -5.17 6.50
CA PRO A 350 -16.52 -5.73 7.82
C PRO A 350 -15.24 -6.43 8.27
N ARG A 351 -14.72 -6.05 9.41
CA ARG A 351 -13.52 -6.66 9.98
C ARG A 351 -13.84 -8.05 10.49
N SER A 352 -12.99 -9.00 10.16
CA SER A 352 -12.92 -10.28 10.87
C SER A 352 -12.25 -10.00 12.23
N ASP A 353 -13.06 -9.75 13.26
CA ASP A 353 -12.56 -9.56 14.61
C ASP A 353 -12.40 -10.94 15.26
N ALA A 354 -11.19 -11.49 15.18
CA ALA A 354 -10.84 -12.74 15.85
C ALA A 354 -11.09 -12.71 17.37
N ASP A 355 -11.13 -11.53 17.96
CA ASP A 355 -11.41 -11.31 19.38
C ASP A 355 -12.89 -11.51 19.76
N ILE A 356 -13.80 -11.48 18.77
CA ILE A 356 -15.24 -11.69 18.98
C ILE A 356 -15.66 -13.15 18.71
N ALA A 357 -14.72 -14.00 18.26
CA ALA A 357 -15.03 -15.38 17.91
C ALA A 357 -15.64 -16.14 19.07
N ARG A 358 -16.88 -16.60 18.90
CA ARG A 358 -17.53 -17.53 19.81
C ARG A 358 -17.22 -18.96 19.40
N ASP A 359 -16.86 -19.80 20.33
CA ASP A 359 -16.61 -21.22 20.05
C ASP A 359 -17.85 -21.86 19.40
N CYS A 360 -17.63 -22.54 18.27
CA CYS A 360 -18.66 -23.12 17.45
C CYS A 360 -18.35 -24.60 17.17
N PRO A 361 -18.48 -25.47 18.20
CA PRO A 361 -18.33 -26.90 18.01
C PRO A 361 -19.49 -27.46 17.19
N LEU A 362 -19.22 -28.53 16.41
CA LEU A 362 -20.23 -29.29 15.71
C LEU A 362 -20.61 -30.50 16.56
N ASN A 363 -21.77 -30.44 17.23
CA ASN A 363 -22.27 -31.51 18.11
C ASN A 363 -23.40 -32.31 17.47
N SER A 364 -24.19 -31.73 16.59
CA SER A 364 -25.35 -32.34 15.95
C SER A 364 -25.28 -32.27 14.43
N ASP A 365 -25.40 -31.09 13.87
CA ASP A 365 -25.50 -30.91 12.42
C ASP A 365 -25.14 -29.50 11.94
N LEU A 366 -24.86 -29.42 10.64
CA LEU A 366 -24.76 -28.17 9.88
C LEU A 366 -25.91 -28.14 8.87
N ARG A 367 -26.71 -27.04 8.89
CA ARG A 367 -27.87 -26.87 7.99
C ARG A 367 -27.80 -25.56 7.21
N LEU A 368 -28.14 -25.63 5.94
CA LEU A 368 -28.41 -24.49 5.08
C LEU A 368 -29.91 -24.48 4.76
N GLU A 369 -30.58 -23.35 5.01
CA GLU A 369 -32.01 -23.20 4.78
C GLU A 369 -32.27 -22.08 3.78
N ASN A 370 -32.80 -22.44 2.58
CA ASN A 370 -33.11 -21.53 1.48
C ASN A 370 -31.96 -20.59 1.11
N VAL A 371 -30.71 -21.09 1.15
CA VAL A 371 -29.51 -20.28 0.94
C VAL A 371 -29.31 -19.96 -0.53
N SER A 372 -29.21 -18.66 -0.86
CA SER A 372 -28.80 -18.19 -2.17
C SER A 372 -27.51 -17.38 -2.04
N PHE A 373 -26.72 -17.39 -3.11
CA PHE A 373 -25.47 -16.64 -3.16
C PHE A 373 -25.22 -16.03 -4.53
N ARG A 374 -24.85 -14.72 -4.53
CA ARG A 374 -24.43 -13.96 -5.71
C ARG A 374 -23.08 -13.34 -5.47
N TYR A 375 -22.17 -13.45 -6.43
CA TYR A 375 -20.90 -12.73 -6.38
C TYR A 375 -21.15 -11.23 -6.64
N PRO A 376 -20.44 -10.32 -5.93
CA PRO A 376 -20.62 -8.87 -6.10
C PRO A 376 -20.37 -8.37 -7.52
N SER A 377 -19.55 -9.08 -8.29
CA SER A 377 -19.22 -8.75 -9.69
C SER A 377 -20.23 -9.30 -10.71
N THR A 378 -21.24 -10.06 -10.27
CA THR A 378 -22.23 -10.65 -11.19
C THR A 378 -23.23 -9.59 -11.64
N PRO A 379 -23.39 -9.34 -12.95
CA PRO A 379 -24.41 -8.44 -13.49
C PRO A 379 -25.82 -8.82 -13.02
N GLU A 380 -26.71 -7.83 -12.88
CA GLU A 380 -28.07 -8.06 -12.37
C GLU A 380 -28.93 -8.99 -13.24
N ASP A 381 -28.65 -9.03 -14.54
CA ASP A 381 -29.32 -9.87 -15.54
C ASP A 381 -28.92 -11.35 -15.48
N LYS A 382 -27.84 -11.69 -14.75
CA LYS A 382 -27.40 -13.07 -14.59
C LYS A 382 -27.96 -13.72 -13.33
N PRO A 383 -28.25 -15.03 -13.37
CA PRO A 383 -28.73 -15.76 -12.21
C PRO A 383 -27.72 -15.80 -11.08
N ASP A 384 -28.19 -16.03 -9.87
CA ASP A 384 -27.36 -16.27 -8.69
C ASP A 384 -26.51 -17.53 -8.89
N ALA A 385 -25.31 -17.54 -8.33
CA ALA A 385 -24.43 -18.70 -8.36
C ALA A 385 -25.01 -19.91 -7.61
N LEU A 386 -25.82 -19.65 -6.58
CA LEU A 386 -26.59 -20.65 -5.86
C LEU A 386 -28.00 -20.10 -5.58
N ARG A 387 -29.00 -20.96 -5.72
CA ARG A 387 -30.42 -20.58 -5.60
C ARG A 387 -31.13 -21.51 -4.62
N ARG A 388 -31.64 -20.96 -3.51
CA ARG A 388 -32.48 -21.61 -2.50
C ARG A 388 -32.03 -23.00 -2.07
N LEU A 389 -30.71 -23.15 -1.82
CA LEU A 389 -30.14 -24.41 -1.38
C LEU A 389 -30.61 -24.79 0.02
N ASN A 390 -31.02 -26.04 0.17
CA ASN A 390 -31.31 -26.67 1.45
C ASN A 390 -30.38 -27.87 1.63
N LEU A 391 -29.43 -27.79 2.57
CA LEU A 391 -28.43 -28.82 2.84
C LEU A 391 -28.49 -29.24 4.30
N HIS A 392 -28.33 -30.55 4.54
CA HIS A 392 -28.22 -31.11 5.89
C HIS A 392 -27.00 -32.03 5.98
N ILE A 393 -26.09 -31.71 6.88
CA ILE A 393 -24.84 -32.45 7.11
C ILE A 393 -24.81 -32.87 8.58
N PRO A 394 -25.20 -34.12 8.91
CA PRO A 394 -25.12 -34.64 10.27
C PRO A 394 -23.68 -34.77 10.72
N ARG A 395 -23.43 -34.59 12.02
CA ARG A 395 -22.12 -34.87 12.61
C ARG A 395 -21.72 -36.32 12.39
N GLY A 396 -20.44 -36.57 12.07
CA GLY A 396 -19.88 -37.92 11.86
C GLY A 396 -20.30 -38.55 10.53
N SER A 397 -21.04 -37.83 9.67
CA SER A 397 -21.37 -38.30 8.33
C SER A 397 -20.32 -37.89 7.30
N MET A 398 -20.24 -38.66 6.22
CA MET A 398 -19.48 -38.32 5.03
C MET A 398 -20.44 -37.96 3.91
N VAL A 399 -20.44 -36.67 3.52
CA VAL A 399 -21.35 -36.10 2.51
C VAL A 399 -20.60 -35.74 1.23
N GLY A 400 -21.12 -36.21 0.10
CA GLY A 400 -20.55 -35.99 -1.23
C GLY A 400 -21.30 -34.91 -2.03
N PHE A 401 -20.57 -34.09 -2.78
CA PHE A 401 -21.13 -33.17 -3.77
C PHE A 401 -20.65 -33.55 -5.17
N VAL A 402 -21.58 -33.80 -6.08
CA VAL A 402 -21.33 -34.06 -7.49
C VAL A 402 -22.06 -33.06 -8.37
N GLY A 403 -21.59 -32.85 -9.59
CA GLY A 403 -22.21 -31.95 -10.55
C GLY A 403 -21.23 -31.49 -11.64
N PRO A 404 -21.71 -30.97 -12.76
CA PRO A 404 -20.84 -30.48 -13.83
C PRO A 404 -19.96 -29.31 -13.39
N SER A 405 -18.94 -28.98 -14.18
CA SER A 405 -18.14 -27.78 -13.94
C SER A 405 -19.02 -26.54 -14.04
N GLY A 406 -18.84 -25.61 -13.11
CA GLY A 406 -19.67 -24.39 -13.02
C GLY A 406 -21.02 -24.58 -12.32
N ALA A 407 -21.35 -25.76 -11.80
CA ALA A 407 -22.63 -26.02 -11.10
C ALA A 407 -22.80 -25.26 -9.77
N GLY A 408 -21.75 -24.62 -9.24
CA GLY A 408 -21.78 -23.93 -7.94
C GLY A 408 -21.07 -24.66 -6.80
N LYS A 409 -20.40 -25.80 -7.05
CA LYS A 409 -19.73 -26.61 -6.01
C LYS A 409 -18.70 -25.79 -5.20
N SER A 410 -17.81 -25.04 -5.85
CA SER A 410 -16.82 -24.20 -5.16
C SER A 410 -17.48 -23.06 -4.38
N THR A 411 -18.66 -22.61 -4.79
CA THR A 411 -19.43 -21.62 -4.03
C THR A 411 -20.01 -22.23 -2.76
N ILE A 412 -20.49 -23.50 -2.82
CA ILE A 412 -20.92 -24.27 -1.65
C ILE A 412 -19.74 -24.45 -0.68
N VAL A 413 -18.55 -24.78 -1.20
CA VAL A 413 -17.31 -24.84 -0.39
C VAL A 413 -17.08 -23.53 0.36
N GLY A 414 -17.20 -22.38 -0.33
CA GLY A 414 -17.04 -21.06 0.30
C GLY A 414 -18.07 -20.77 1.39
N LEU A 415 -19.31 -21.24 1.24
CA LEU A 415 -20.36 -21.11 2.27
C LEU A 415 -20.09 -22.05 3.46
N LEU A 416 -19.79 -23.32 3.21
CA LEU A 416 -19.52 -24.33 4.25
C LEU A 416 -18.27 -24.00 5.06
N THR A 417 -17.24 -23.44 4.43
CA THR A 417 -16.03 -22.99 5.13
C THR A 417 -16.24 -21.67 5.89
N GLY A 418 -17.35 -20.98 5.69
CA GLY A 418 -17.59 -19.66 6.28
C GLY A 418 -16.85 -18.51 5.60
N LEU A 419 -16.15 -18.75 4.48
CA LEU A 419 -15.48 -17.70 3.70
C LEU A 419 -16.47 -16.78 2.98
N PHE A 420 -17.64 -17.31 2.63
CA PHE A 420 -18.73 -16.56 2.01
C PHE A 420 -19.93 -16.43 2.95
N PRO A 421 -20.42 -15.23 3.22
CA PRO A 421 -21.72 -15.06 3.84
C PRO A 421 -22.82 -15.31 2.78
N PRO A 422 -23.96 -15.92 3.12
CA PRO A 422 -25.07 -16.07 2.18
C PRO A 422 -25.65 -14.70 1.79
N THR A 423 -26.10 -14.55 0.53
CA THR A 423 -26.83 -13.35 0.08
C THR A 423 -28.25 -13.35 0.63
N SER A 424 -28.88 -14.52 0.70
CA SER A 424 -30.18 -14.73 1.33
C SER A 424 -30.24 -16.14 1.92
N GLY A 425 -31.24 -16.40 2.78
CA GLY A 425 -31.34 -17.64 3.53
C GLY A 425 -30.49 -17.63 4.80
N LYS A 426 -30.34 -18.78 5.44
CA LYS A 426 -29.66 -18.91 6.75
C LYS A 426 -28.82 -20.17 6.83
N ILE A 427 -27.69 -20.09 7.54
CA ILE A 427 -26.83 -21.22 7.87
C ILE A 427 -26.91 -21.44 9.38
N PHE A 428 -27.10 -22.68 9.79
CA PHE A 428 -27.18 -23.06 11.20
C PHE A 428 -26.14 -24.14 11.53
N VAL A 429 -25.50 -24.01 12.69
CA VAL A 429 -24.66 -25.03 13.31
C VAL A 429 -25.32 -25.41 14.64
N ASP A 430 -25.69 -26.67 14.80
CA ASP A 430 -26.41 -27.16 15.98
C ASP A 430 -27.66 -26.34 16.32
N GLY A 431 -28.42 -25.93 15.29
CA GLY A 431 -29.63 -25.09 15.43
C GLY A 431 -29.35 -23.63 15.75
N ARG A 432 -28.09 -23.20 15.91
CA ARG A 432 -27.71 -21.78 16.13
C ARG A 432 -27.43 -21.12 14.79
N LEU A 433 -28.02 -19.94 14.56
CA LEU A 433 -27.76 -19.15 13.36
C LEU A 433 -26.29 -18.71 13.32
N MET A 434 -25.63 -18.97 12.21
CA MET A 434 -24.24 -18.56 11.96
C MET A 434 -24.15 -17.04 11.73
N ASP A 435 -24.01 -16.28 12.79
CA ASP A 435 -23.64 -14.85 12.75
C ASP A 435 -22.12 -14.68 12.53
N ASN A 436 -21.63 -13.45 12.46
CA ASN A 436 -20.20 -13.19 12.25
C ASN A 436 -19.31 -13.78 13.35
N ALA A 437 -19.75 -13.74 14.61
CA ALA A 437 -18.98 -14.23 15.74
C ALA A 437 -18.88 -15.77 15.76
N LEU A 438 -19.99 -16.45 15.43
CA LEU A 438 -20.01 -17.92 15.30
C LEU A 438 -19.23 -18.37 14.07
N ARG A 439 -19.27 -17.61 12.96
CA ARG A 439 -18.53 -17.90 11.75
C ARG A 439 -17.00 -17.90 12.00
N GLU A 440 -16.48 -16.93 12.74
CA GLU A 440 -15.05 -16.90 13.13
C GLU A 440 -14.69 -18.11 14.00
N GLY A 441 -15.55 -18.50 14.94
CA GLY A 441 -15.37 -19.72 15.73
C GLY A 441 -15.43 -21.00 14.89
N TRP A 442 -16.36 -21.06 13.91
CA TRP A 442 -16.50 -22.14 12.97
C TRP A 442 -15.24 -22.36 12.13
N ILE A 443 -14.68 -21.29 11.53
CA ILE A 443 -13.45 -21.36 10.73
C ILE A 443 -12.29 -21.99 11.50
N ARG A 444 -12.20 -21.80 12.81
CA ARG A 444 -11.16 -22.40 13.67
C ARG A 444 -11.35 -23.92 13.88
N ARG A 445 -12.56 -24.42 13.67
CA ARG A 445 -12.93 -25.84 13.90
C ARG A 445 -12.95 -26.68 12.64
N ILE A 446 -12.74 -26.08 11.47
CA ILE A 446 -12.74 -26.80 10.20
C ILE A 446 -11.33 -27.08 9.72
N GLY A 447 -11.19 -28.21 9.01
CA GLY A 447 -10.06 -28.50 8.15
C GLY A 447 -10.45 -28.29 6.69
N TYR A 448 -9.57 -27.68 5.91
CA TYR A 448 -9.79 -27.46 4.49
C TYR A 448 -8.63 -27.99 3.66
N VAL A 449 -8.95 -28.86 2.72
CA VAL A 449 -8.01 -29.44 1.76
C VAL A 449 -8.39 -28.96 0.36
N PRO A 450 -7.70 -27.97 -0.20
CA PRO A 450 -8.03 -27.40 -1.50
C PRO A 450 -7.60 -28.31 -2.66
N GLN A 451 -8.16 -28.07 -3.84
CA GLN A 451 -7.77 -28.71 -5.10
C GLN A 451 -6.27 -28.51 -5.42
N SER A 452 -5.77 -27.31 -5.22
CA SER A 452 -4.36 -26.94 -5.43
C SER A 452 -3.79 -26.35 -4.14
N PRO A 453 -3.14 -27.14 -3.28
CA PRO A 453 -2.61 -26.68 -2.01
C PRO A 453 -1.50 -25.65 -2.18
N PHE A 454 -1.60 -24.55 -1.43
CA PHE A 454 -0.52 -23.60 -1.29
C PHE A 454 0.46 -24.07 -0.22
N LEU A 455 1.74 -24.23 -0.60
CA LEU A 455 2.82 -24.56 0.32
C LEU A 455 3.83 -23.42 0.39
N LEU A 456 4.30 -23.15 1.60
CA LEU A 456 5.36 -22.20 1.87
C LEU A 456 6.72 -22.80 1.54
N ASN A 457 7.68 -21.95 1.16
CA ASN A 457 9.09 -22.31 1.13
C ASN A 457 9.63 -22.41 2.57
N ALA A 458 9.25 -23.46 3.25
CA ALA A 458 9.51 -23.71 4.66
C ALA A 458 9.58 -25.24 4.88
N SER A 459 9.85 -25.68 6.11
CA SER A 459 9.87 -27.10 6.44
C SER A 459 8.48 -27.76 6.34
N ILE A 460 8.44 -29.08 6.26
CA ILE A 460 7.18 -29.85 6.35
C ILE A 460 6.48 -29.51 7.68
N ALA A 461 7.23 -29.43 8.79
CA ALA A 461 6.69 -29.12 10.10
C ALA A 461 5.99 -27.75 10.12
N GLU A 462 6.60 -26.71 9.57
CA GLU A 462 6.01 -25.37 9.46
C GLU A 462 4.80 -25.36 8.53
N ASN A 463 4.84 -26.11 7.44
CA ASN A 463 3.71 -26.24 6.52
C ASN A 463 2.51 -26.94 7.15
N VAL A 464 2.73 -27.98 7.94
CA VAL A 464 1.67 -28.70 8.68
C VAL A 464 1.12 -27.81 9.81
N ALA A 465 1.99 -27.14 10.57
CA ALA A 465 1.62 -26.24 11.64
C ALA A 465 1.24 -24.82 11.16
N PHE A 466 0.80 -24.66 9.92
CA PHE A 466 0.51 -23.36 9.28
C PHE A 466 -0.42 -22.45 10.08
N SER A 467 -1.36 -23.03 10.83
CA SER A 467 -2.28 -22.28 11.71
C SER A 467 -1.59 -21.58 12.90
N HIS A 468 -0.33 -21.94 13.18
CA HIS A 468 0.53 -21.36 14.22
C HIS A 468 1.80 -20.75 13.60
N TRP A 469 1.68 -20.19 12.39
CA TRP A 469 2.80 -19.60 11.68
C TRP A 469 3.55 -18.57 12.54
N GLY A 470 4.87 -18.69 12.57
CA GLY A 470 5.74 -17.83 13.39
C GLY A 470 5.99 -18.35 14.82
N ALA A 471 5.29 -19.39 15.26
CA ALA A 471 5.60 -20.11 16.48
C ALA A 471 6.40 -21.40 16.17
N VAL A 472 7.10 -21.94 17.17
CA VAL A 472 7.79 -23.22 17.03
C VAL A 472 6.76 -24.33 16.88
N PRO A 473 6.81 -25.15 15.79
CA PRO A 473 5.87 -26.24 15.59
C PRO A 473 5.94 -27.29 16.72
N ASN A 474 4.79 -27.82 17.14
CA ASN A 474 4.77 -28.97 18.02
C ASN A 474 5.10 -30.24 17.18
N HIS A 475 6.33 -30.72 17.26
CA HIS A 475 6.84 -31.80 16.43
C HIS A 475 6.11 -33.15 16.68
N GLU A 476 5.66 -33.39 17.90
CA GLU A 476 4.89 -34.61 18.21
C GLU A 476 3.53 -34.56 17.50
N ARG A 477 2.83 -33.39 17.59
CA ARG A 477 1.58 -33.18 16.88
C ARG A 477 1.76 -33.23 15.36
N VAL A 478 2.83 -32.64 14.83
CA VAL A 478 3.17 -32.74 13.40
C VAL A 478 3.32 -34.17 12.96
N ARG A 479 4.12 -34.98 13.66
CA ARG A 479 4.32 -36.39 13.34
C ARG A 479 3.01 -37.19 13.42
N GLN A 480 2.16 -36.90 14.41
CA GLN A 480 0.83 -37.51 14.49
C GLN A 480 0.00 -37.18 13.24
N CYS A 481 -0.06 -35.91 12.82
CA CYS A 481 -0.79 -35.52 11.62
C CYS A 481 -0.20 -36.12 10.34
N CYS A 482 1.13 -36.23 10.25
CA CYS A 482 1.79 -36.90 9.12
C CYS A 482 1.38 -38.38 9.04
N ARG A 483 1.34 -39.10 10.17
CA ARG A 483 0.87 -40.51 10.19
C ARG A 483 -0.60 -40.60 9.77
N MET A 484 -1.47 -39.74 10.30
CA MET A 484 -2.90 -39.74 9.92
C MET A 484 -3.11 -39.41 8.43
N ALA A 485 -2.22 -38.61 7.83
CA ALA A 485 -2.23 -38.29 6.41
C ALA A 485 -1.43 -39.30 5.55
N ALA A 486 -1.00 -40.42 6.10
CA ALA A 486 -0.19 -41.44 5.43
C ALA A 486 1.07 -40.88 4.73
N MET A 487 1.82 -40.02 5.43
CA MET A 487 3.03 -39.34 4.91
C MET A 487 4.30 -40.17 5.25
N ASP A 488 4.31 -41.47 4.96
CA ASP A 488 5.43 -42.37 5.26
C ASP A 488 6.74 -41.94 4.57
N PHE A 489 6.62 -41.30 3.41
CA PHE A 489 7.75 -40.72 2.68
C PHE A 489 8.58 -39.68 3.48
N VAL A 490 8.01 -39.14 4.57
CA VAL A 490 8.72 -38.17 5.41
C VAL A 490 9.88 -38.82 6.16
N ASP A 491 9.73 -40.08 6.54
CA ASP A 491 10.77 -40.84 7.25
C ASP A 491 11.94 -41.20 6.33
N GLU A 492 11.75 -41.18 5.01
CA GLU A 492 12.79 -41.41 4.00
C GLU A 492 13.62 -40.16 3.69
N LEU A 493 13.16 -38.97 4.12
CA LEU A 493 13.86 -37.69 3.89
C LEU A 493 14.99 -37.49 4.90
N GLU A 494 16.14 -36.94 4.45
CA GLU A 494 17.33 -36.73 5.29
C GLU A 494 17.04 -35.94 6.58
N GLN A 495 16.15 -34.97 6.52
CA GLN A 495 15.78 -34.09 7.65
C GLN A 495 14.37 -34.37 8.15
N ASN A 496 13.73 -35.47 7.74
CA ASN A 496 12.36 -35.82 8.15
C ASN A 496 11.39 -34.64 8.02
N ILE A 497 10.66 -34.29 9.09
CA ILE A 497 9.69 -33.18 9.14
C ILE A 497 10.35 -31.80 9.00
N GLU A 498 11.66 -31.66 9.21
CA GLU A 498 12.42 -30.42 9.05
C GLU A 498 12.87 -30.18 7.60
N THR A 499 12.60 -31.10 6.69
CA THR A 499 12.94 -30.96 5.27
C THR A 499 12.21 -29.78 4.66
N VAL A 500 12.98 -28.82 4.10
CA VAL A 500 12.45 -27.65 3.37
C VAL A 500 11.99 -28.08 2.00
N ILE A 501 10.71 -27.84 1.69
CA ILE A 501 10.04 -28.37 0.48
C ILE A 501 10.08 -27.43 -0.74
N GLY A 502 10.66 -26.25 -0.58
CA GLY A 502 10.77 -25.23 -1.65
C GLY A 502 9.46 -24.51 -1.95
N GLU A 503 9.54 -23.49 -2.83
CA GLU A 503 8.33 -22.75 -3.25
C GLU A 503 7.33 -23.69 -3.93
N ARG A 504 6.07 -23.62 -3.49
CA ARG A 504 4.95 -24.44 -4.01
C ARG A 504 5.19 -25.96 -3.94
N GLY A 505 6.11 -26.41 -3.09
CA GLY A 505 6.38 -27.84 -2.95
C GLY A 505 7.05 -28.49 -4.16
N VAL A 506 7.87 -27.76 -4.90
CA VAL A 506 8.55 -28.24 -6.14
C VAL A 506 9.33 -29.55 -5.94
N ARG A 507 9.73 -29.86 -4.70
CA ARG A 507 10.46 -31.09 -4.34
C ARG A 507 9.55 -32.28 -4.04
N LEU A 508 8.23 -32.09 -4.06
CA LEU A 508 7.25 -33.11 -3.74
C LEU A 508 6.41 -33.51 -4.97
N SER A 509 5.99 -34.77 -5.04
CA SER A 509 4.99 -35.18 -6.01
C SER A 509 3.62 -34.59 -5.70
N GLY A 510 2.70 -34.56 -6.67
CA GLY A 510 1.34 -34.02 -6.46
C GLY A 510 0.61 -34.70 -5.30
N GLY A 511 0.77 -36.04 -5.17
CA GLY A 511 0.20 -36.81 -4.05
C GLY A 511 0.83 -36.45 -2.70
N GLN A 512 2.13 -36.20 -2.66
CA GLN A 512 2.82 -35.78 -1.44
C GLN A 512 2.38 -34.37 -1.02
N VAL A 513 2.25 -33.42 -1.97
CA VAL A 513 1.70 -32.07 -1.73
C VAL A 513 0.29 -32.16 -1.12
N GLN A 514 -0.55 -33.05 -1.64
CA GLN A 514 -1.92 -33.23 -1.15
C GLN A 514 -1.93 -33.81 0.27
N ARG A 515 -1.05 -34.76 0.58
CA ARG A 515 -0.93 -35.33 1.93
C ARG A 515 -0.44 -34.29 2.95
N VAL A 516 0.49 -33.40 2.57
CA VAL A 516 0.87 -32.24 3.42
C VAL A 516 -0.34 -31.34 3.71
N ALA A 517 -1.20 -31.10 2.71
CA ALA A 517 -2.43 -30.33 2.92
C ALA A 517 -3.43 -31.06 3.85
N ILE A 518 -3.54 -32.37 3.75
CA ILE A 518 -4.36 -33.18 4.68
C ILE A 518 -3.79 -33.09 6.10
N ALA A 519 -2.47 -33.27 6.28
CA ALA A 519 -1.82 -33.16 7.58
C ALA A 519 -2.02 -31.75 8.20
N ARG A 520 -1.92 -30.69 7.38
CA ARG A 520 -2.22 -29.31 7.78
C ARG A 520 -3.66 -29.17 8.26
N ALA A 521 -4.63 -29.70 7.51
CA ALA A 521 -6.03 -29.65 7.87
C ALA A 521 -6.31 -30.34 9.22
N LEU A 522 -5.58 -31.41 9.54
CA LEU A 522 -5.70 -32.18 10.78
C LEU A 522 -5.03 -31.53 12.01
N TYR A 523 -4.13 -30.57 11.83
CA TYR A 523 -3.28 -30.07 12.91
C TYR A 523 -4.06 -29.46 14.08
N ASN A 524 -5.16 -28.74 13.80
CA ASN A 524 -6.01 -28.10 14.80
C ASN A 524 -7.12 -28.99 15.38
N ASN A 525 -7.05 -30.32 15.23
CA ASN A 525 -8.11 -31.25 15.67
C ASN A 525 -9.51 -30.83 15.16
N PRO A 526 -9.70 -30.70 13.83
CA PRO A 526 -10.99 -30.28 13.28
C PRO A 526 -12.08 -31.30 13.58
N GLN A 527 -13.32 -30.83 13.74
CA GLN A 527 -14.52 -31.68 13.84
C GLN A 527 -15.17 -31.89 12.47
N PHE A 528 -14.80 -31.06 11.50
CA PHE A 528 -15.33 -31.01 10.15
C PHE A 528 -14.18 -30.81 9.17
N ILE A 529 -14.03 -31.69 8.18
CA ILE A 529 -13.04 -31.53 7.11
C ILE A 529 -13.75 -31.47 5.76
N LEU A 530 -13.33 -30.51 4.95
CA LEU A 530 -13.80 -30.33 3.59
C LEU A 530 -12.66 -30.62 2.60
N PHE A 531 -12.89 -31.59 1.72
CA PHE A 531 -12.01 -31.96 0.61
C PHE A 531 -12.57 -31.38 -0.68
N ASP A 532 -11.88 -30.40 -1.27
CA ASP A 532 -12.26 -29.77 -2.52
C ASP A 532 -11.44 -30.36 -3.67
N GLU A 533 -12.00 -31.34 -4.38
CA GLU A 533 -11.38 -32.05 -5.53
C GLU A 533 -9.97 -32.58 -5.24
N ALA A 534 -9.73 -33.03 -4.01
CA ALA A 534 -8.41 -33.38 -3.50
C ALA A 534 -7.69 -34.53 -4.27
N THR A 535 -8.36 -35.22 -5.18
CA THR A 535 -7.79 -36.35 -5.95
C THR A 535 -7.72 -36.08 -7.46
N SER A 536 -8.15 -34.90 -7.95
CA SER A 536 -8.36 -34.65 -9.38
C SER A 536 -7.08 -34.68 -10.24
N ALA A 537 -5.92 -34.33 -9.66
CA ALA A 537 -4.63 -34.23 -10.35
C ALA A 537 -3.68 -35.40 -10.08
N LEU A 538 -4.17 -36.51 -9.48
CA LEU A 538 -3.34 -37.60 -9.02
C LEU A 538 -3.40 -38.83 -9.96
N ASP A 539 -2.33 -39.62 -9.97
CA ASP A 539 -2.31 -40.93 -10.56
C ASP A 539 -3.15 -41.92 -9.74
N GLY A 540 -3.48 -43.08 -10.33
CA GLY A 540 -4.39 -44.04 -9.71
C GLY A 540 -3.89 -44.59 -8.35
N ALA A 541 -2.59 -44.77 -8.16
CA ALA A 541 -2.03 -45.27 -6.90
C ALA A 541 -2.07 -44.21 -5.78
N ALA A 542 -1.70 -42.94 -6.10
CA ALA A 542 -1.80 -41.85 -5.16
C ALA A 542 -3.26 -41.52 -4.81
N GLU A 543 -4.19 -41.63 -5.76
CA GLU A 543 -5.63 -41.48 -5.55
C GLU A 543 -6.15 -42.51 -4.54
N GLN A 544 -5.87 -43.82 -4.77
CA GLN A 544 -6.31 -44.87 -3.86
C GLN A 544 -5.76 -44.66 -2.45
N ALA A 545 -4.51 -44.27 -2.32
CA ALA A 545 -3.91 -44.01 -1.02
C ALA A 545 -4.55 -42.82 -0.28
N ILE A 546 -4.91 -41.74 -1.00
CA ILE A 546 -5.63 -40.60 -0.41
C ILE A 546 -7.07 -40.99 -0.06
N GLN A 547 -7.74 -41.81 -0.89
CA GLN A 547 -9.09 -42.29 -0.62
C GLN A 547 -9.11 -43.17 0.63
N GLN A 548 -8.10 -44.04 0.83
CA GLN A 548 -7.93 -44.82 2.06
C GLN A 548 -7.74 -43.89 3.27
N THR A 549 -6.93 -42.85 3.13
CA THR A 549 -6.75 -41.83 4.17
C THR A 549 -8.07 -41.14 4.51
N ILE A 550 -8.85 -40.71 3.52
CA ILE A 550 -10.17 -40.08 3.74
C ILE A 550 -11.11 -41.06 4.46
N ASN A 551 -11.16 -42.31 4.04
CA ASN A 551 -12.01 -43.32 4.65
C ASN A 551 -11.60 -43.61 6.12
N SER A 552 -10.30 -43.62 6.45
CA SER A 552 -9.83 -43.79 7.84
C SER A 552 -10.20 -42.62 8.77
N LEU A 553 -10.46 -41.45 8.22
CA LEU A 553 -10.89 -40.28 8.99
C LEU A 553 -12.41 -40.24 9.26
N ARG A 554 -13.19 -41.02 8.51
CA ARG A 554 -14.67 -41.07 8.58
C ARG A 554 -15.21 -41.36 9.98
N ASP A 555 -14.58 -42.28 10.70
CA ASP A 555 -15.06 -42.71 12.01
C ASP A 555 -14.78 -41.70 13.13
N HIS A 556 -14.00 -40.64 12.82
CA HIS A 556 -13.51 -39.70 13.81
C HIS A 556 -14.08 -38.27 13.63
N MET A 557 -14.56 -37.92 12.45
CA MET A 557 -15.00 -36.53 12.13
C MET A 557 -16.02 -36.49 11.01
N THR A 558 -16.67 -35.32 10.84
CA THR A 558 -17.58 -35.08 9.75
C THR A 558 -16.79 -34.71 8.49
N LEU A 559 -17.06 -35.40 7.38
CA LEU A 559 -16.36 -35.21 6.12
C LEU A 559 -17.30 -34.68 5.04
N VAL A 560 -16.82 -33.70 4.31
CA VAL A 560 -17.45 -33.23 3.07
C VAL A 560 -16.48 -33.40 1.92
N VAL A 561 -16.93 -34.04 0.85
CA VAL A 561 -16.12 -34.33 -0.32
C VAL A 561 -16.77 -33.75 -1.56
N VAL A 562 -16.09 -32.80 -2.17
CA VAL A 562 -16.44 -32.32 -3.52
C VAL A 562 -15.58 -33.09 -4.51
N ALA A 563 -16.20 -33.88 -5.36
CA ALA A 563 -15.46 -34.74 -6.27
C ALA A 563 -15.88 -34.58 -7.73
N HIS A 564 -14.89 -34.66 -8.60
CA HIS A 564 -15.07 -34.89 -10.03
C HIS A 564 -15.09 -36.41 -10.38
N ARG A 565 -14.49 -37.23 -9.54
CA ARG A 565 -14.45 -38.71 -9.72
C ARG A 565 -15.50 -39.36 -8.83
N LEU A 566 -16.32 -40.18 -9.44
CA LEU A 566 -17.45 -40.82 -8.75
C LEU A 566 -16.96 -41.86 -7.71
N SER A 567 -15.80 -42.48 -7.94
CA SER A 567 -15.15 -43.42 -7.00
C SER A 567 -14.95 -42.86 -5.59
N THR A 568 -14.67 -41.54 -5.50
CA THR A 568 -14.44 -40.88 -4.19
C THR A 568 -15.76 -40.65 -3.44
N VAL A 569 -16.86 -40.52 -4.14
CA VAL A 569 -18.19 -40.21 -3.56
C VAL A 569 -18.99 -41.49 -3.28
N ASP A 570 -18.60 -42.62 -3.88
CA ASP A 570 -19.29 -43.90 -3.71
C ASP A 570 -19.26 -44.37 -2.24
N SER A 571 -18.23 -43.99 -1.48
CA SER A 571 -18.10 -44.30 -0.05
C SER A 571 -18.84 -43.32 0.88
N CYS A 572 -19.51 -42.29 0.35
CA CYS A 572 -20.24 -41.32 1.16
C CYS A 572 -21.56 -41.90 1.71
N ASP A 573 -22.03 -41.35 2.83
CA ASP A 573 -23.35 -41.70 3.41
C ASP A 573 -24.50 -41.08 2.64
N TYR A 574 -24.26 -39.87 2.10
CA TYR A 574 -25.24 -39.08 1.39
C TYR A 574 -24.59 -38.26 0.30
N VAL A 575 -25.28 -38.04 -0.83
CA VAL A 575 -24.77 -37.33 -2.00
C VAL A 575 -25.77 -36.29 -2.46
N TYR A 576 -25.29 -35.10 -2.74
CA TYR A 576 -26.01 -34.02 -3.37
C TYR A 576 -25.51 -33.83 -4.81
N TRP A 577 -26.42 -33.93 -5.77
CA TRP A 577 -26.15 -33.56 -7.16
C TRP A 577 -26.58 -32.13 -7.39
N ILE A 578 -25.59 -31.28 -7.67
CA ILE A 578 -25.76 -29.85 -7.91
C ILE A 578 -25.74 -29.58 -9.42
N GLU A 579 -26.71 -28.84 -9.90
CA GLU A 579 -26.80 -28.37 -11.28
C GLU A 579 -27.37 -26.96 -11.35
N GLU A 580 -26.72 -26.07 -12.10
CA GLU A 580 -27.12 -24.65 -12.28
C GLU A 580 -27.43 -23.91 -10.97
N GLY A 581 -26.69 -24.20 -9.91
CA GLY A 581 -26.83 -23.57 -8.60
C GLY A 581 -27.99 -24.10 -7.73
N GLU A 582 -28.61 -25.21 -8.11
CA GLU A 582 -29.69 -25.87 -7.36
C GLU A 582 -29.36 -27.35 -7.09
N ILE A 583 -30.03 -27.95 -6.10
CA ILE A 583 -29.98 -29.38 -5.88
C ILE A 583 -30.95 -30.04 -6.85
N ARG A 584 -30.41 -30.80 -7.80
CA ARG A 584 -31.21 -31.58 -8.75
C ARG A 584 -31.70 -32.89 -8.17
N MET A 585 -30.84 -33.56 -7.40
CA MET A 585 -31.16 -34.83 -6.75
C MET A 585 -30.30 -34.99 -5.50
N GLU A 586 -30.83 -35.67 -4.49
CA GLU A 586 -30.11 -35.97 -3.26
C GLU A 586 -30.49 -37.38 -2.76
N GLY A 587 -29.60 -38.03 -2.02
CA GLY A 587 -29.86 -39.36 -1.48
C GLY A 587 -28.61 -40.17 -1.28
N LYS A 588 -28.76 -41.48 -1.10
CA LYS A 588 -27.64 -42.44 -0.99
C LYS A 588 -26.88 -42.53 -2.32
N PRO A 589 -25.55 -42.79 -2.31
CA PRO A 589 -24.71 -42.96 -3.51
C PRO A 589 -25.33 -43.89 -4.55
N GLY A 590 -25.81 -45.06 -4.14
CA GLY A 590 -26.40 -46.07 -5.04
C GLY A 590 -27.65 -45.61 -5.80
N VAL A 591 -28.25 -44.49 -5.41
CA VAL A 591 -29.40 -43.87 -6.11
C VAL A 591 -28.97 -42.69 -6.98
N VAL A 592 -28.17 -41.81 -6.41
CA VAL A 592 -27.79 -40.54 -7.07
C VAL A 592 -26.72 -40.76 -8.15
N LEU A 593 -25.71 -41.59 -7.90
CA LEU A 593 -24.57 -41.76 -8.82
C LEU A 593 -24.97 -42.42 -10.14
N PRO A 594 -25.81 -43.46 -10.19
CA PRO A 594 -26.31 -44.04 -11.45
C PRO A 594 -27.10 -42.99 -12.28
N ALA A 595 -27.97 -42.20 -11.63
CA ALA A 595 -28.71 -41.13 -12.28
C ALA A 595 -27.82 -40.05 -12.85
N TYR A 596 -26.80 -39.63 -12.08
CA TYR A 596 -25.80 -38.65 -12.52
C TYR A 596 -24.94 -39.18 -13.68
N THR A 597 -24.55 -40.48 -13.64
CA THR A 597 -23.77 -41.13 -14.71
C THR A 597 -24.59 -41.18 -16.00
N ALA A 598 -25.87 -41.58 -15.93
CA ALA A 598 -26.79 -41.56 -17.08
C ALA A 598 -26.93 -40.16 -17.67
N TYR A 599 -27.09 -39.15 -16.85
CA TYR A 599 -27.13 -37.76 -17.29
C TYR A 599 -25.84 -37.33 -18.03
N LEU A 600 -24.65 -37.66 -17.49
CA LEU A 600 -23.37 -37.34 -18.15
C LEU A 600 -23.25 -38.04 -19.51
N ALA A 601 -23.71 -39.29 -19.62
CA ALA A 601 -23.72 -40.05 -20.87
C ALA A 601 -24.60 -39.35 -21.93
N LEU A 602 -25.82 -38.94 -21.55
CA LEU A 602 -26.73 -38.20 -22.43
C LEU A 602 -26.13 -36.85 -22.88
N LYS A 603 -25.54 -36.11 -21.98
CA LYS A 603 -24.91 -34.81 -22.29
C LYS A 603 -23.71 -34.94 -23.23
N ASN A 604 -22.93 -36.02 -23.11
CA ASN A 604 -21.78 -36.29 -23.98
C ASN A 604 -22.21 -36.78 -25.39
N THR A 605 -23.41 -37.35 -25.55
CA THR A 605 -23.95 -37.80 -26.85
C THR A 605 -24.62 -36.68 -27.64
N GLY A 606 -24.64 -35.44 -27.12
CA GLY A 606 -25.16 -34.27 -27.86
C GLY A 606 -26.69 -34.23 -28.04
N ILE A 607 -27.46 -35.11 -27.37
CA ILE A 607 -28.92 -35.09 -27.37
C ILE A 607 -29.33 -34.06 -26.33
N ASN A 608 -29.44 -32.79 -26.77
CA ASN A 608 -30.09 -31.76 -25.98
C ASN A 608 -31.60 -32.12 -25.88
N ASP A 609 -32.08 -32.29 -24.67
CA ASP A 609 -33.52 -32.34 -24.37
C ASP A 609 -34.19 -31.00 -24.81
N ALA A 610 -34.59 -30.94 -26.07
CA ALA A 610 -35.52 -29.94 -26.59
C ALA A 610 -36.95 -30.37 -26.32
N THR A 611 -37.27 -30.87 -25.11
CA THR A 611 -38.65 -31.12 -24.66
C THR A 611 -38.72 -31.31 -23.15
N ARG A 612 -38.84 -30.18 -22.42
CA ARG A 612 -39.74 -30.06 -21.26
C ARG A 612 -39.96 -28.60 -20.87
#